data_ac2af121ff0b3f105f09f47749271010
#
_entry.id   ac2af121ff0b3f105f09f47749271010
#
_cell.length_a   1.000
_cell.length_b   1.000
_cell.length_c   1.000
_cell.angle_alpha   90.00
_cell.angle_beta   90.00
_cell.angle_gamma   90.00
#
_symmetry.space_group_name_H-M   'P 1'
#
loop_
_entity.id
_entity.type
_entity.pdbx_description
1 polymer ?
#
loop_
_entity_poly.entity_id
_entity_poly.type
_entity_poly.pdbx_seq_one_letter_code
_entity_poly.pdbx_strand_id
1 'polypeptide(L)'
;HLLTWRFSLLAIAILAIFFIPLRSGYTLQSGTFSFSDLSTMWANFDGLTYLNLAENGYENLHSQNQYAFFPVYPYLIKTFSFLGSYLASALVVSHLSFILGLYVFYKLVLLDFQKEVALRAAFLLLIFPTSFFFGSVSPESLFFLLAVSVFYLIRKKLFLPAVLLATIASATRFAGIFLWPAIIIELWQQNKTNLKKTLSDPRSVLMLLPPLGLLSFMRFQFLHTGKWINFISTQPGFGANRVVNKLILLHQVFYRYFRMLTQLSLFTDPIYFTIVLELVIMVFFLGLVFHAFKKTRLSYAVFATLSLLVPTLAGTFSSV
;
A
#
# COMPACT_ATOMS: atom_id res chain seq x y z
N HIS A 1 -6.36 10.30 -20.40
CA HIS A 1 -6.28 10.56 -18.95
C HIS A 1 -5.01 10.00 -18.27
N LEU A 2 -4.56 8.77 -18.58
CA LEU A 2 -3.32 8.21 -17.98
C LEU A 2 -2.07 8.99 -18.43
N LEU A 3 -1.94 9.30 -19.69
CA LEU A 3 -0.83 10.13 -20.19
C LEU A 3 -0.86 11.52 -19.59
N THR A 4 -2.03 12.16 -19.55
CA THR A 4 -2.21 13.47 -18.91
C THR A 4 -1.80 13.43 -17.44
N TRP A 5 -2.24 12.41 -16.70
CA TRP A 5 -1.84 12.18 -15.31
C TRP A 5 -0.31 12.08 -15.15
N ARG A 6 0.35 11.27 -16.00
CA ARG A 6 1.80 11.10 -15.92
C ARG A 6 2.56 12.38 -16.26
N PHE A 7 2.13 13.09 -17.30
CA PHE A 7 2.72 14.38 -17.66
C PHE A 7 2.49 15.45 -16.59
N SER A 8 1.31 15.48 -15.93
CA SER A 8 1.05 16.39 -14.81
C SER A 8 1.95 16.09 -13.61
N LEU A 9 2.15 14.82 -13.26
CA LEU A 9 3.07 14.44 -12.19
C LEU A 9 4.52 14.82 -12.53
N LEU A 10 4.95 14.62 -13.78
CA LEU A 10 6.28 15.03 -14.21
C LEU A 10 6.46 16.54 -14.12
N ALA A 11 5.47 17.32 -14.60
CA ALA A 11 5.51 18.77 -14.52
C ALA A 11 5.58 19.26 -13.07
N ILE A 12 4.76 18.71 -12.17
CA ILE A 12 4.78 19.04 -10.72
C ILE A 12 6.13 18.69 -10.11
N ALA A 13 6.68 17.51 -10.44
CA ALA A 13 7.97 17.09 -9.91
C ALA A 13 9.12 18.01 -10.38
N ILE A 14 9.12 18.42 -11.65
CA ILE A 14 10.10 19.38 -12.18
C ILE A 14 9.95 20.74 -11.48
N LEU A 15 8.72 21.25 -11.36
CA LEU A 15 8.48 22.51 -10.64
C LEU A 15 8.93 22.41 -9.17
N ALA A 16 8.69 21.29 -8.50
CA ALA A 16 9.12 21.09 -7.12
C ALA A 16 10.65 21.19 -6.94
N ILE A 17 11.44 20.72 -7.92
CA ILE A 17 12.91 20.84 -7.88
C ILE A 17 13.37 22.31 -7.82
N PHE A 18 12.66 23.20 -8.50
CA PHE A 18 13.02 24.63 -8.51
C PHE A 18 12.53 25.40 -7.28
N PHE A 19 11.43 24.98 -6.65
CA PHE A 19 10.78 25.74 -5.58
C PHE A 19 10.94 25.13 -4.20
N ILE A 20 11.27 23.84 -4.08
CA ILE A 20 11.38 23.15 -2.79
C ILE A 20 12.84 22.83 -2.50
N PRO A 21 13.40 23.29 -1.36
CA PRO A 21 14.78 22.96 -0.98
C PRO A 21 14.95 21.45 -0.83
N LEU A 22 15.98 20.90 -1.45
CA LEU A 22 16.34 19.49 -1.30
C LEU A 22 16.84 19.22 0.11
N ARG A 23 16.32 18.19 0.76
CA ARG A 23 16.82 17.70 2.05
C ARG A 23 17.86 16.61 1.85
N SER A 24 18.77 16.44 2.82
CA SER A 24 19.68 15.28 2.85
C SER A 24 18.89 13.98 2.80
N GLY A 25 19.29 13.03 1.95
CA GLY A 25 18.62 11.73 1.76
C GLY A 25 17.75 11.63 0.52
N TYR A 26 17.58 12.70 -0.26
CA TYR A 26 17.00 12.61 -1.60
C TYR A 26 18.06 12.17 -2.63
N THR A 27 17.62 11.52 -3.69
CA THR A 27 18.49 11.06 -4.80
C THR A 27 19.10 12.22 -5.61
N LEU A 28 18.48 13.38 -5.56
CA LEU A 28 18.95 14.59 -6.25
C LEU A 28 20.02 15.28 -5.41
N GLN A 29 21.17 15.56 -6.02
CA GLN A 29 22.19 16.42 -5.44
C GLN A 29 21.90 17.89 -5.77
N SER A 30 22.07 18.77 -4.78
CA SER A 30 21.86 20.22 -4.97
C SER A 30 22.85 20.80 -5.97
N GLY A 31 22.34 21.46 -7.00
CA GLY A 31 23.13 22.39 -7.82
C GLY A 31 23.04 22.24 -9.34
N THR A 32 22.81 21.05 -9.88
CA THR A 32 22.71 20.88 -11.34
C THR A 32 21.66 19.82 -11.67
N PHE A 33 20.57 20.25 -12.30
CA PHE A 33 19.57 19.33 -12.85
C PHE A 33 20.15 18.61 -14.07
N SER A 34 20.10 17.29 -14.04
CA SER A 34 20.52 16.41 -15.13
C SER A 34 19.34 15.60 -15.65
N PHE A 35 19.39 15.14 -16.90
CA PHE A 35 18.36 14.24 -17.45
C PHE A 35 18.25 12.90 -16.68
N SER A 36 19.34 12.42 -16.06
CA SER A 36 19.32 11.25 -15.18
C SER A 36 18.42 11.47 -13.96
N ASP A 37 18.30 12.72 -13.48
CA ASP A 37 17.49 13.06 -12.32
C ASP A 37 15.99 12.87 -12.56
N LEU A 38 15.55 13.00 -13.82
CA LEU A 38 14.15 12.73 -14.22
C LEU A 38 13.69 11.29 -13.94
N SER A 39 14.60 10.35 -13.91
CA SER A 39 14.30 8.94 -13.59
C SER A 39 14.54 8.63 -12.12
N THR A 40 15.64 9.13 -11.54
CA THR A 40 16.04 8.84 -10.16
C THR A 40 15.12 9.48 -9.12
N MET A 41 14.49 10.64 -9.44
CA MET A 41 13.52 11.26 -8.53
C MET A 41 12.31 10.40 -8.21
N TRP A 42 12.00 9.39 -9.05
CA TRP A 42 10.91 8.45 -8.79
C TRP A 42 11.31 7.31 -7.84
N ALA A 43 12.58 7.23 -7.45
CA ALA A 43 13.10 6.23 -6.50
C ALA A 43 13.30 6.80 -5.08
N ASN A 44 12.79 7.99 -4.78
CA ASN A 44 12.85 8.59 -3.45
C ASN A 44 12.04 7.76 -2.42
N PHE A 45 12.21 8.08 -1.12
CA PHE A 45 11.62 7.35 0.02
C PHE A 45 12.09 5.89 0.04
N ASP A 46 11.14 4.97 0.08
CA ASP A 46 11.41 3.52 0.12
C ASP A 46 11.98 2.97 -1.19
N GLY A 47 11.92 3.74 -2.29
CA GLY A 47 12.32 3.29 -3.61
C GLY A 47 13.77 2.85 -3.69
N LEU A 48 14.69 3.57 -3.06
CA LEU A 48 16.12 3.18 -3.00
C LEU A 48 16.30 1.83 -2.29
N THR A 49 15.56 1.60 -1.22
CA THR A 49 15.62 0.32 -0.50
C THR A 49 15.12 -0.83 -1.36
N TYR A 50 14.03 -0.64 -2.11
CA TYR A 50 13.55 -1.65 -3.05
C TYR A 50 14.53 -1.93 -4.18
N LEU A 51 15.20 -0.92 -4.72
CA LEU A 51 16.26 -1.12 -5.73
C LEU A 51 17.44 -1.90 -5.15
N ASN A 52 17.91 -1.53 -3.95
CA ASN A 52 18.97 -2.25 -3.27
C ASN A 52 18.62 -3.72 -2.99
N LEU A 53 17.38 -3.99 -2.54
CA LEU A 53 16.90 -5.34 -2.30
C LEU A 53 16.78 -6.15 -3.61
N ALA A 54 16.42 -5.51 -4.71
CA ALA A 54 16.38 -6.18 -6.02
C ALA A 54 17.77 -6.56 -6.52
N GLU A 55 18.75 -5.72 -6.30
CA GLU A 55 20.14 -5.92 -6.71
C GLU A 55 20.87 -6.92 -5.80
N ASN A 56 20.90 -6.64 -4.50
CA ASN A 56 21.75 -7.30 -3.52
C ASN A 56 21.01 -8.36 -2.67
N GLY A 57 19.67 -8.41 -2.73
CA GLY A 57 18.87 -9.32 -1.90
C GLY A 57 18.87 -8.92 -0.42
N TYR A 58 18.41 -9.85 0.42
CA TYR A 58 18.34 -9.66 1.87
C TYR A 58 19.60 -10.11 2.63
N GLU A 59 20.56 -10.71 1.96
CA GLU A 59 21.76 -11.24 2.60
C GLU A 59 22.79 -10.14 2.88
N ASN A 60 22.85 -9.13 2.02
CA ASN A 60 23.79 -8.01 2.11
C ASN A 60 23.11 -6.74 2.65
N LEU A 61 22.44 -6.86 3.80
CA LEU A 61 21.69 -5.75 4.38
C LEU A 61 22.61 -4.74 5.08
N HIS A 62 22.52 -3.49 4.68
CA HIS A 62 23.18 -2.37 5.36
C HIS A 62 22.45 -1.96 6.65
N SER A 63 21.19 -2.35 6.81
CA SER A 63 20.35 -1.99 7.98
C SER A 63 19.31 -3.07 8.25
N GLN A 64 19.04 -3.33 9.54
CA GLN A 64 17.94 -4.20 9.99
C GLN A 64 16.56 -3.69 9.52
N ASN A 65 16.41 -2.40 9.26
CA ASN A 65 15.15 -1.81 8.79
C ASN A 65 14.71 -2.36 7.41
N GLN A 66 15.63 -2.89 6.61
CA GLN A 66 15.30 -3.47 5.30
C GLN A 66 14.40 -4.71 5.39
N TYR A 67 14.34 -5.38 6.55
CA TYR A 67 13.37 -6.46 6.80
C TYR A 67 11.91 -5.99 6.91
N ALA A 68 11.64 -4.68 6.96
CA ALA A 68 10.28 -4.15 6.85
C ALA A 68 9.68 -4.28 5.45
N PHE A 69 10.54 -4.46 4.43
CA PHE A 69 10.15 -4.47 3.02
C PHE A 69 9.85 -5.90 2.56
N PHE A 70 8.67 -6.07 1.95
CA PHE A 70 8.17 -7.37 1.52
C PHE A 70 8.79 -7.82 0.19
N PRO A 71 8.97 -9.15 -0.03
CA PRO A 71 9.87 -9.67 -1.05
C PRO A 71 9.34 -9.62 -2.50
N VAL A 72 8.03 -9.66 -2.73
CA VAL A 72 7.48 -9.87 -4.08
C VAL A 72 7.87 -8.74 -5.04
N TYR A 73 7.80 -7.48 -4.60
CA TYR A 73 8.12 -6.35 -5.45
C TYR A 73 9.60 -6.31 -5.85
N PRO A 74 10.60 -6.40 -4.94
CA PRO A 74 12.01 -6.44 -5.33
C PRO A 74 12.36 -7.69 -6.16
N TYR A 75 11.73 -8.84 -5.93
CA TYR A 75 11.94 -10.01 -6.80
C TYR A 75 11.39 -9.80 -8.21
N LEU A 76 10.25 -9.12 -8.37
CA LEU A 76 9.76 -8.75 -9.69
C LEU A 76 10.72 -7.78 -10.39
N ILE A 77 11.22 -6.76 -9.69
CA ILE A 77 12.23 -5.83 -10.24
C ILE A 77 13.44 -6.63 -10.75
N LYS A 78 13.95 -7.56 -9.95
CA LYS A 78 15.08 -8.42 -10.32
C LYS A 78 14.77 -9.27 -11.56
N THR A 79 13.57 -9.86 -11.63
CA THR A 79 13.13 -10.68 -12.75
C THR A 79 13.11 -9.89 -14.07
N PHE A 80 12.74 -8.61 -14.01
CA PHE A 80 12.71 -7.73 -15.18
C PHE A 80 14.02 -6.95 -15.41
N SER A 81 15.11 -7.26 -14.71
CA SER A 81 16.41 -6.54 -14.83
C SER A 81 17.03 -6.59 -16.22
N PHE A 82 16.60 -7.52 -17.07
CA PHE A 82 16.98 -7.57 -18.48
C PHE A 82 16.56 -6.33 -19.29
N LEU A 83 15.70 -5.47 -18.74
CA LEU A 83 15.30 -4.18 -19.35
C LEU A 83 16.38 -3.08 -19.24
N GLY A 84 17.58 -3.41 -18.76
CA GLY A 84 18.76 -2.54 -18.74
C GLY A 84 19.18 -2.02 -17.36
N SER A 85 18.24 -1.73 -16.45
CA SER A 85 18.56 -1.33 -15.08
C SER A 85 17.44 -1.70 -14.11
N TYR A 86 17.79 -1.88 -12.81
CA TYR A 86 16.79 -2.10 -11.76
C TYR A 86 15.78 -0.96 -11.66
N LEU A 87 16.22 0.29 -11.87
CA LEU A 87 15.33 1.46 -11.90
C LEU A 87 14.31 1.39 -13.04
N ALA A 88 14.76 1.09 -14.27
CA ALA A 88 13.88 0.92 -15.42
C ALA A 88 12.88 -0.22 -15.17
N SER A 89 13.35 -1.35 -14.66
CA SER A 89 12.52 -2.51 -14.32
C SER A 89 11.47 -2.16 -13.27
N ALA A 90 11.84 -1.45 -12.20
CA ALA A 90 10.93 -1.02 -11.15
C ALA A 90 9.84 -0.09 -11.70
N LEU A 91 10.20 0.88 -12.52
CA LEU A 91 9.24 1.78 -13.15
C LEU A 91 8.31 1.05 -14.11
N VAL A 92 8.82 0.10 -14.91
CA VAL A 92 7.99 -0.73 -15.79
C VAL A 92 7.00 -1.56 -14.97
N VAL A 93 7.47 -2.27 -13.92
CA VAL A 93 6.60 -3.05 -13.04
C VAL A 93 5.51 -2.18 -12.42
N SER A 94 5.86 -0.99 -11.89
CA SER A 94 4.90 -0.08 -11.28
C SER A 94 3.87 0.43 -12.30
N HIS A 95 4.29 0.92 -13.46
CA HIS A 95 3.38 1.47 -14.46
C HIS A 95 2.47 0.40 -15.07
N LEU A 96 3.02 -0.78 -15.45
CA LEU A 96 2.20 -1.87 -15.97
C LEU A 96 1.18 -2.35 -14.94
N SER A 97 1.62 -2.51 -13.68
CA SER A 97 0.71 -2.88 -12.59
C SER A 97 -0.39 -1.85 -12.39
N PHE A 98 -0.06 -0.56 -12.45
CA PHE A 98 -1.06 0.48 -12.30
C PHE A 98 -2.07 0.52 -13.47
N ILE A 99 -1.60 0.45 -14.71
CA ILE A 99 -2.47 0.44 -15.89
C ILE A 99 -3.45 -0.75 -15.85
N LEU A 100 -2.92 -1.95 -15.59
CA LEU A 100 -3.74 -3.16 -15.46
C LEU A 100 -4.67 -3.07 -14.26
N GLY A 101 -4.18 -2.59 -13.11
CA GLY A 101 -4.96 -2.39 -11.90
C GLY A 101 -6.11 -1.41 -12.11
N LEU A 102 -5.87 -0.29 -12.79
CA LEU A 102 -6.91 0.69 -13.09
C LEU A 102 -7.98 0.11 -14.03
N TYR A 103 -7.57 -0.68 -15.01
CA TYR A 103 -8.52 -1.38 -15.88
C TYR A 103 -9.37 -2.39 -15.11
N VAL A 104 -8.76 -3.21 -14.26
CA VAL A 104 -9.48 -4.18 -13.43
C VAL A 104 -10.38 -3.46 -12.41
N PHE A 105 -9.91 -2.37 -11.81
CA PHE A 105 -10.70 -1.53 -10.91
C PHE A 105 -11.95 -0.98 -11.61
N TYR A 106 -11.79 -0.42 -12.80
CA TYR A 106 -12.92 0.00 -13.63
C TYR A 106 -13.92 -1.13 -13.87
N LYS A 107 -13.44 -2.33 -14.25
CA LYS A 107 -14.29 -3.52 -14.42
C LYS A 107 -14.96 -3.98 -13.13
N LEU A 108 -14.26 -3.88 -12.00
CA LEU A 108 -14.81 -4.22 -10.67
C LEU A 108 -15.96 -3.29 -10.29
N VAL A 109 -15.79 -1.97 -10.47
CA VAL A 109 -16.84 -0.98 -10.17
C VAL A 109 -18.06 -1.18 -11.06
N LEU A 110 -17.88 -1.55 -12.34
CA LEU A 110 -18.97 -1.86 -13.24
C LEU A 110 -19.82 -3.09 -12.83
N LEU A 111 -19.35 -3.91 -11.88
CA LEU A 111 -20.18 -5.02 -11.38
C LEU A 111 -21.34 -4.55 -10.49
N ASP A 112 -21.20 -3.37 -9.89
CA ASP A 112 -22.17 -2.84 -8.92
C ASP A 112 -22.75 -1.47 -9.32
N PHE A 113 -22.07 -0.73 -10.22
CA PHE A 113 -22.39 0.67 -10.55
C PHE A 113 -22.39 0.92 -12.06
N GLN A 114 -22.99 2.04 -12.47
CA GLN A 114 -23.02 2.48 -13.87
C GLN A 114 -21.64 2.97 -14.34
N LYS A 115 -21.48 3.06 -15.67
CA LYS A 115 -20.23 3.44 -16.33
C LYS A 115 -19.70 4.81 -15.88
N GLU A 116 -20.58 5.77 -15.67
CA GLU A 116 -20.25 7.13 -15.23
C GLU A 116 -19.62 7.12 -13.84
N VAL A 117 -20.13 6.28 -12.93
CA VAL A 117 -19.57 6.11 -11.58
C VAL A 117 -18.20 5.45 -11.64
N ALA A 118 -18.04 4.41 -12.50
CA ALA A 118 -16.76 3.73 -12.68
C ALA A 118 -15.68 4.66 -13.26
N LEU A 119 -16.04 5.51 -14.22
CA LEU A 119 -15.12 6.50 -14.78
C LEU A 119 -14.75 7.58 -13.77
N ARG A 120 -15.71 8.08 -12.98
CA ARG A 120 -15.46 9.06 -11.91
C ARG A 120 -14.55 8.46 -10.82
N ALA A 121 -14.79 7.22 -10.41
CA ALA A 121 -13.95 6.53 -9.42
C ALA A 121 -12.50 6.37 -9.92
N ALA A 122 -12.31 5.97 -11.17
CA ALA A 122 -10.99 5.89 -11.79
C ALA A 122 -10.31 7.26 -11.90
N PHE A 123 -11.07 8.31 -12.25
CA PHE A 123 -10.55 9.67 -12.31
C PHE A 123 -10.14 10.18 -10.93
N LEU A 124 -10.96 9.98 -9.89
CA LEU A 124 -10.65 10.37 -8.52
C LEU A 124 -9.38 9.68 -8.00
N LEU A 125 -9.16 8.41 -8.38
CA LEU A 125 -7.91 7.70 -8.04
C LEU A 125 -6.69 8.37 -8.68
N LEU A 126 -6.80 8.85 -9.93
CA LEU A 126 -5.70 9.53 -10.63
C LEU A 126 -5.36 10.90 -10.03
N ILE A 127 -6.37 11.68 -9.63
CA ILE A 127 -6.15 13.03 -9.08
C ILE A 127 -5.91 13.03 -7.57
N PHE A 128 -5.97 11.87 -6.90
CA PHE A 128 -5.72 11.79 -5.47
C PHE A 128 -4.26 12.20 -5.17
N PRO A 129 -4.01 13.04 -4.16
CA PRO A 129 -2.67 13.60 -3.92
C PRO A 129 -1.55 12.58 -3.82
N THR A 130 -1.80 11.39 -3.27
CA THR A 130 -0.79 10.32 -3.17
C THR A 130 -0.72 9.41 -4.39
N SER A 131 -1.44 9.72 -5.47
CA SER A 131 -1.43 8.91 -6.71
C SER A 131 -0.04 8.82 -7.36
N PHE A 132 0.88 9.72 -7.03
CA PHE A 132 2.26 9.68 -7.51
C PHE A 132 2.99 8.39 -7.13
N PHE A 133 2.63 7.75 -6.01
CA PHE A 133 3.19 6.45 -5.64
C PHE A 133 2.91 5.35 -6.69
N PHE A 134 1.81 5.45 -7.43
CA PHE A 134 1.53 4.53 -8.53
C PHE A 134 2.47 4.69 -9.73
N GLY A 135 3.16 5.82 -9.84
CA GLY A 135 4.14 6.10 -10.88
C GLY A 135 5.59 6.10 -10.39
N SER A 136 5.86 5.74 -9.14
CA SER A 136 7.18 5.71 -8.51
C SER A 136 7.69 4.28 -8.32
N VAL A 137 8.94 4.14 -7.86
CA VAL A 137 9.53 2.86 -7.43
C VAL A 137 8.91 2.48 -6.08
N SER A 138 7.77 1.79 -6.15
CA SER A 138 6.92 1.54 -4.98
C SER A 138 6.00 0.33 -5.23
N PRO A 139 5.71 -0.50 -4.22
CA PRO A 139 4.86 -1.68 -4.35
C PRO A 139 3.38 -1.35 -4.45
N GLU A 140 2.96 -0.10 -4.28
CA GLU A 140 1.57 0.35 -4.25
C GLU A 140 0.80 -0.03 -5.51
N SER A 141 1.40 0.14 -6.68
CA SER A 141 0.78 -0.24 -7.97
C SER A 141 0.54 -1.72 -8.09
N LEU A 142 1.55 -2.52 -7.72
CA LEU A 142 1.45 -3.97 -7.74
C LEU A 142 0.40 -4.45 -6.74
N PHE A 143 0.43 -3.91 -5.51
CA PHE A 143 -0.55 -4.24 -4.49
C PHE A 143 -1.96 -3.86 -4.89
N PHE A 144 -2.15 -2.67 -5.48
CA PHE A 144 -3.44 -2.23 -6.02
C PHE A 144 -3.97 -3.20 -7.08
N LEU A 145 -3.14 -3.58 -8.08
CA LEU A 145 -3.51 -4.57 -9.09
C LEU A 145 -3.95 -5.89 -8.45
N LEU A 146 -3.16 -6.41 -7.50
CA LEU A 146 -3.47 -7.68 -6.82
C LEU A 146 -4.79 -7.58 -6.06
N ALA A 147 -4.99 -6.53 -5.26
CA ALA A 147 -6.18 -6.35 -4.43
C ALA A 147 -7.46 -6.23 -5.28
N VAL A 148 -7.46 -5.37 -6.31
CA VAL A 148 -8.65 -5.21 -7.16
C VAL A 148 -8.92 -6.47 -8.00
N SER A 149 -7.87 -7.20 -8.39
CA SER A 149 -8.00 -8.48 -9.11
C SER A 149 -8.60 -9.56 -8.22
N VAL A 150 -8.19 -9.64 -6.95
CA VAL A 150 -8.79 -10.55 -5.96
C VAL A 150 -10.29 -10.31 -5.86
N PHE A 151 -10.70 -9.07 -5.64
CA PHE A 151 -12.13 -8.72 -5.55
C PHE A 151 -12.88 -9.00 -6.85
N TYR A 152 -12.31 -8.68 -8.00
CA TYR A 152 -12.93 -8.95 -9.29
C TYR A 152 -13.14 -10.45 -9.55
N LEU A 153 -12.10 -11.26 -9.32
CA LEU A 153 -12.13 -12.70 -9.55
C LEU A 153 -13.09 -13.42 -8.60
N ILE A 154 -13.08 -13.06 -7.30
CA ILE A 154 -13.98 -13.69 -6.33
C ILE A 154 -15.46 -13.34 -6.62
N ARG A 155 -15.73 -12.13 -7.11
CA ARG A 155 -17.05 -11.71 -7.59
C ARG A 155 -17.49 -12.48 -8.84
N LYS A 156 -16.54 -12.87 -9.68
CA LYS A 156 -16.76 -13.78 -10.83
C LYS A 156 -16.78 -15.26 -10.45
N LYS A 157 -16.73 -15.59 -9.14
CA LYS A 157 -16.69 -16.96 -8.60
C LYS A 157 -15.44 -17.76 -9.00
N LEU A 158 -14.39 -17.08 -9.44
CA LEU A 158 -13.10 -17.68 -9.76
C LEU A 158 -12.23 -17.70 -8.49
N PHE A 159 -12.54 -18.62 -7.57
CA PHE A 159 -11.95 -18.66 -6.23
C PHE A 159 -10.46 -18.97 -6.23
N LEU A 160 -10.04 -20.00 -6.97
CA LEU A 160 -8.63 -20.43 -6.96
C LEU A 160 -7.68 -19.29 -7.40
N PRO A 161 -7.84 -18.65 -8.56
CA PRO A 161 -6.98 -17.53 -8.93
C PRO A 161 -7.09 -16.35 -7.96
N ALA A 162 -8.28 -16.06 -7.41
CA ALA A 162 -8.43 -14.98 -6.42
C ALA A 162 -7.59 -15.25 -5.16
N VAL A 163 -7.62 -16.47 -4.65
CA VAL A 163 -6.90 -16.88 -3.44
C VAL A 163 -5.39 -16.90 -3.69
N LEU A 164 -4.93 -17.37 -4.85
CA LEU A 164 -3.51 -17.32 -5.23
C LEU A 164 -2.99 -15.88 -5.31
N LEU A 165 -3.76 -14.96 -5.93
CA LEU A 165 -3.39 -13.54 -5.95
C LEU A 165 -3.40 -12.90 -4.55
N ALA A 166 -4.32 -13.30 -3.66
CA ALA A 166 -4.34 -12.85 -2.27
C ALA A 166 -3.10 -13.35 -1.50
N THR A 167 -2.64 -14.57 -1.77
CA THR A 167 -1.39 -15.11 -1.22
C THR A 167 -0.19 -14.27 -1.67
N ILE A 168 -0.11 -13.93 -2.95
CA ILE A 168 0.93 -13.05 -3.48
C ILE A 168 0.81 -11.64 -2.86
N ALA A 169 -0.41 -11.10 -2.72
CA ALA A 169 -0.64 -9.80 -2.11
C ALA A 169 -0.16 -9.75 -0.64
N SER A 170 -0.37 -10.82 0.13
CA SER A 170 0.10 -10.91 1.52
C SER A 170 1.62 -11.05 1.65
N ALA A 171 2.31 -11.49 0.58
CA ALA A 171 3.77 -11.48 0.45
C ALA A 171 4.31 -10.20 -0.23
N THR A 172 3.42 -9.31 -0.70
CA THR A 172 3.79 -8.02 -1.31
C THR A 172 3.77 -6.88 -0.29
N ARG A 173 2.77 -6.86 0.59
CA ARG A 173 2.59 -5.88 1.67
C ARG A 173 1.83 -6.52 2.82
N PHE A 174 2.08 -6.03 4.06
CA PHE A 174 1.33 -6.49 5.23
C PHE A 174 -0.19 -6.34 5.05
N ALA A 175 -0.65 -5.24 4.43
CA ALA A 175 -2.08 -5.03 4.15
C ALA A 175 -2.71 -6.12 3.26
N GLY A 176 -1.91 -6.93 2.56
CA GLY A 176 -2.40 -8.05 1.75
C GLY A 176 -3.10 -9.12 2.57
N ILE A 177 -2.76 -9.29 3.86
CA ILE A 177 -3.45 -10.24 4.74
C ILE A 177 -4.92 -9.84 4.98
N PHE A 178 -5.27 -8.56 4.83
CA PHE A 178 -6.64 -8.08 5.03
C PHE A 178 -7.60 -8.51 3.90
N LEU A 179 -7.08 -8.99 2.78
CA LEU A 179 -7.88 -9.64 1.75
C LEU A 179 -8.45 -10.97 2.23
N TRP A 180 -7.78 -11.64 3.14
CA TRP A 180 -8.24 -12.94 3.68
C TRP A 180 -9.62 -12.88 4.32
N PRO A 181 -9.89 -12.06 5.37
CA PRO A 181 -11.25 -11.92 5.91
C PRO A 181 -12.26 -11.40 4.87
N ALA A 182 -11.84 -10.54 3.94
CA ALA A 182 -12.73 -10.07 2.88
C ALA A 182 -13.18 -11.20 1.94
N ILE A 183 -12.28 -12.13 1.59
CA ILE A 183 -12.59 -13.31 0.78
C ILE A 183 -13.54 -14.26 1.54
N ILE A 184 -13.30 -14.49 2.84
CA ILE A 184 -14.16 -15.31 3.69
C ILE A 184 -15.60 -14.74 3.72
N ILE A 185 -15.71 -13.42 3.91
CA ILE A 185 -17.01 -12.73 3.91
C ILE A 185 -17.71 -12.87 2.55
N GLU A 186 -16.97 -12.75 1.46
CA GLU A 186 -17.55 -12.91 0.12
C GLU A 186 -18.07 -14.33 -0.13
N LEU A 187 -17.34 -15.37 0.32
CA LEU A 187 -17.80 -16.75 0.26
C LEU A 187 -19.03 -16.97 1.14
N TRP A 188 -19.03 -16.40 2.35
CA TRP A 188 -20.18 -16.46 3.25
C TRP A 188 -21.43 -15.81 2.66
N GLN A 189 -21.30 -14.65 2.04
CA GLN A 189 -22.40 -13.98 1.34
C GLN A 189 -22.91 -14.80 0.13
N GLN A 190 -22.01 -15.44 -0.63
CA GLN A 190 -22.40 -16.31 -1.74
C GLN A 190 -23.14 -17.57 -1.27
N ASN A 191 -22.88 -18.04 -0.07
CA ASN A 191 -23.59 -19.14 0.59
C ASN A 191 -24.85 -18.69 1.35
N LYS A 192 -25.43 -17.54 0.96
CA LYS A 192 -26.65 -16.95 1.56
C LYS A 192 -26.52 -16.73 3.06
N THR A 193 -25.35 -16.28 3.53
CA THR A 193 -25.02 -16.02 4.93
C THR A 193 -25.18 -17.21 5.89
N ASN A 194 -25.15 -18.43 5.34
CA ASN A 194 -25.23 -19.66 6.12
C ASN A 194 -23.83 -20.17 6.46
N LEU A 195 -23.44 -20.07 7.74
CA LEU A 195 -22.12 -20.44 8.21
C LEU A 195 -21.84 -21.93 8.02
N LYS A 196 -22.81 -22.80 8.31
CA LYS A 196 -22.66 -24.26 8.17
C LYS A 196 -22.39 -24.65 6.71
N LYS A 197 -23.14 -24.05 5.78
CA LYS A 197 -22.93 -24.23 4.35
C LYS A 197 -21.57 -23.69 3.90
N THR A 198 -21.13 -22.58 4.44
CA THR A 198 -19.83 -21.98 4.10
C THR A 198 -18.68 -22.86 4.57
N LEU A 199 -18.75 -23.41 5.77
CA LEU A 199 -17.73 -24.33 6.30
C LEU A 199 -17.68 -25.67 5.56
N SER A 200 -18.82 -26.15 5.08
CA SER A 200 -18.90 -27.39 4.29
C SER A 200 -18.62 -27.18 2.79
N ASP A 201 -18.41 -25.94 2.36
CA ASP A 201 -18.09 -25.62 0.97
C ASP A 201 -16.63 -26.05 0.67
N PRO A 202 -16.35 -26.88 -0.35
CA PRO A 202 -14.99 -27.29 -0.70
C PRO A 202 -14.03 -26.12 -0.92
N ARG A 203 -14.56 -24.97 -1.35
CA ARG A 203 -13.78 -23.74 -1.56
C ARG A 203 -13.23 -23.14 -0.26
N SER A 204 -13.82 -23.50 0.91
CA SER A 204 -13.33 -23.01 2.20
C SER A 204 -11.92 -23.52 2.52
N VAL A 205 -11.52 -24.69 1.99
CA VAL A 205 -10.14 -25.18 2.13
C VAL A 205 -9.13 -24.24 1.46
N LEU A 206 -9.50 -23.61 0.34
CA LEU A 206 -8.65 -22.66 -0.35
C LEU A 206 -8.39 -21.38 0.49
N MET A 207 -9.26 -21.09 1.47
CA MET A 207 -9.08 -19.94 2.38
C MET A 207 -7.87 -20.07 3.29
N LEU A 208 -7.22 -21.24 3.36
CA LEU A 208 -5.98 -21.43 4.10
C LEU A 208 -4.75 -20.87 3.34
N LEU A 209 -4.86 -20.60 2.06
CA LEU A 209 -3.73 -20.15 1.23
C LEU A 209 -3.32 -18.68 1.45
N PRO A 210 -4.23 -17.67 1.53
CA PRO A 210 -3.83 -16.28 1.63
C PRO A 210 -2.87 -15.96 2.77
N PRO A 211 -2.98 -16.52 4.00
CA PRO A 211 -2.00 -16.33 5.04
C PRO A 211 -0.60 -16.85 4.73
N LEU A 212 -0.48 -17.86 3.85
CA LEU A 212 0.82 -18.48 3.54
C LEU A 212 1.83 -17.50 2.93
N GLY A 213 1.37 -16.47 2.20
CA GLY A 213 2.26 -15.45 1.68
C GLY A 213 2.97 -14.68 2.78
N LEU A 214 2.23 -14.23 3.80
CA LEU A 214 2.79 -13.58 4.98
C LEU A 214 3.63 -14.56 5.82
N LEU A 215 3.12 -15.77 6.07
CA LEU A 215 3.82 -16.79 6.85
C LEU A 215 5.15 -17.21 6.21
N SER A 216 5.22 -17.29 4.88
CA SER A 216 6.48 -17.59 4.17
C SER A 216 7.53 -16.49 4.40
N PHE A 217 7.11 -15.23 4.37
CA PHE A 217 8.00 -14.10 4.68
C PHE A 217 8.40 -14.08 6.15
N MET A 218 7.48 -14.35 7.07
CA MET A 218 7.79 -14.48 8.50
C MET A 218 8.79 -15.60 8.76
N ARG A 219 8.63 -16.77 8.12
CA ARG A 219 9.60 -17.87 8.21
C ARG A 219 10.97 -17.46 7.67
N PHE A 220 11.01 -16.79 6.52
CA PHE A 220 12.24 -16.26 5.96
C PHE A 220 12.95 -15.34 6.96
N GLN A 221 12.23 -14.40 7.56
CA GLN A 221 12.77 -13.50 8.59
C GLN A 221 13.29 -14.26 9.80
N PHE A 222 12.56 -15.26 10.29
CA PHE A 222 12.98 -16.07 11.41
C PHE A 222 14.31 -16.79 11.15
N LEU A 223 14.47 -17.36 9.95
CA LEU A 223 15.71 -18.06 9.56
C LEU A 223 16.93 -17.13 9.49
N HIS A 224 16.73 -15.85 9.18
CA HIS A 224 17.84 -14.89 9.01
C HIS A 224 18.08 -14.02 10.26
N THR A 225 17.06 -13.82 11.09
CA THR A 225 17.13 -12.87 12.23
C THR A 225 16.75 -13.46 13.57
N GLY A 226 16.26 -14.69 13.60
CA GLY A 226 15.68 -15.31 14.80
C GLY A 226 14.33 -14.74 15.23
N LYS A 227 13.73 -13.82 14.48
CA LYS A 227 12.47 -13.13 14.82
C LYS A 227 11.42 -13.33 13.74
N TRP A 228 10.24 -13.85 14.12
CA TRP A 228 9.12 -14.08 13.17
C TRP A 228 8.48 -12.81 12.61
N ILE A 229 8.42 -11.74 13.40
CA ILE A 229 7.73 -10.49 13.11
C ILE A 229 8.71 -9.31 12.99
N ASN A 230 9.87 -9.55 12.41
CA ASN A 230 10.91 -8.53 12.32
C ASN A 230 10.46 -7.30 11.52
N PHE A 231 9.61 -7.48 10.52
CA PHE A 231 8.99 -6.37 9.76
C PHE A 231 8.14 -5.42 10.62
N ILE A 232 7.63 -5.88 11.78
CA ILE A 232 6.97 -5.03 12.79
C ILE A 232 8.02 -4.44 13.73
N SER A 233 8.96 -5.25 14.22
CA SER A 233 9.96 -4.82 15.20
C SER A 233 10.85 -3.70 14.70
N THR A 234 11.02 -3.56 13.40
CA THR A 234 11.83 -2.52 12.76
C THR A 234 11.08 -1.20 12.52
N GLN A 235 9.76 -1.16 12.70
CA GLN A 235 8.94 0.04 12.45
C GLN A 235 9.40 1.31 13.22
N PRO A 236 9.88 1.24 14.48
CA PRO A 236 10.40 2.43 15.16
C PRO A 236 11.56 3.11 14.42
N GLY A 237 12.34 2.37 13.64
CA GLY A 237 13.44 2.90 12.84
C GLY A 237 13.02 3.86 11.71
N PHE A 238 11.73 3.88 11.34
CA PHE A 238 11.18 4.78 10.32
C PHE A 238 10.65 6.10 10.90
N GLY A 239 10.84 6.35 12.18
CA GLY A 239 10.43 7.61 12.82
C GLY A 239 8.96 7.63 13.24
N ALA A 240 8.37 8.85 13.33
CA ALA A 240 7.02 9.13 13.83
C ALA A 240 6.74 8.55 15.24
N ASN A 241 7.79 8.22 16.01
CA ASN A 241 7.70 7.58 17.35
C ASN A 241 6.75 6.38 17.37
N ARG A 242 6.84 5.52 16.34
CA ARG A 242 6.03 4.31 16.26
C ARG A 242 6.34 3.36 17.41
N VAL A 243 5.29 2.82 18.02
CA VAL A 243 5.39 1.89 19.16
C VAL A 243 5.01 0.50 18.69
N VAL A 244 5.87 -0.48 18.96
CA VAL A 244 5.63 -1.90 18.59
C VAL A 244 5.42 -2.81 19.79
N ASN A 245 5.75 -2.34 21.00
CA ASN A 245 5.67 -3.12 22.25
C ASN A 245 4.30 -3.04 22.93
N LYS A 246 3.44 -2.12 22.47
CA LYS A 246 2.11 -1.89 23.03
C LYS A 246 1.12 -1.63 21.89
N LEU A 247 -0.07 -2.13 22.04
CA LEU A 247 -1.19 -1.87 21.16
C LEU A 247 -1.81 -0.53 21.55
N ILE A 248 -1.73 0.46 20.66
CA ILE A 248 -2.29 1.78 20.91
C ILE A 248 -3.64 1.86 20.21
N LEU A 249 -4.71 2.01 20.98
CA LEU A 249 -6.05 2.05 20.45
C LEU A 249 -6.34 3.42 19.78
N LEU A 250 -7.25 3.43 18.82
CA LEU A 250 -7.57 4.61 18.01
C LEU A 250 -7.84 5.89 18.82
N HIS A 251 -8.59 5.80 19.93
CA HIS A 251 -8.87 6.97 20.79
C HIS A 251 -7.60 7.52 21.46
N GLN A 252 -6.62 6.64 21.78
CA GLN A 252 -5.33 7.07 22.31
C GLN A 252 -4.48 7.78 21.25
N VAL A 253 -4.59 7.36 19.97
CA VAL A 253 -3.94 8.06 18.86
C VAL A 253 -4.54 9.45 18.70
N PHE A 254 -5.87 9.59 18.70
CA PHE A 254 -6.53 10.89 18.66
C PHE A 254 -6.13 11.78 19.84
N TYR A 255 -6.08 11.24 21.06
CA TYR A 255 -5.63 11.98 22.24
C TYR A 255 -4.19 12.46 22.08
N ARG A 256 -3.28 11.61 21.57
CA ARG A 256 -1.90 11.97 21.28
C ARG A 256 -1.81 13.14 20.30
N TYR A 257 -2.53 13.08 19.19
CA TYR A 257 -2.56 14.15 18.18
C TYR A 257 -3.15 15.44 18.74
N PHE A 258 -4.22 15.36 19.51
CA PHE A 258 -4.79 16.51 20.21
C PHE A 258 -3.77 17.14 21.16
N ARG A 259 -3.07 16.34 21.95
CA ARG A 259 -2.01 16.82 22.84
C ARG A 259 -0.86 17.49 22.06
N MET A 260 -0.45 16.95 20.92
CA MET A 260 0.56 17.57 20.07
C MET A 260 0.11 18.96 19.59
N LEU A 261 -1.15 19.12 19.17
CA LEU A 261 -1.70 20.39 18.75
C LEU A 261 -1.72 21.45 19.87
N THR A 262 -1.91 21.05 21.12
CA THR A 262 -1.87 21.98 22.27
C THR A 262 -0.45 22.40 22.67
N GLN A 263 0.57 21.68 22.23
CA GLN A 263 1.98 21.96 22.54
C GLN A 263 2.72 22.68 21.43
N LEU A 264 2.19 22.68 20.21
CA LEU A 264 2.80 23.30 19.03
C LEU A 264 2.15 24.66 18.74
N SER A 265 2.93 25.54 18.11
CA SER A 265 2.42 26.83 17.66
C SER A 265 2.01 26.78 16.20
N LEU A 266 0.82 27.29 15.89
CA LEU A 266 0.26 27.36 14.53
C LEU A 266 1.19 28.08 13.53
N PHE A 267 1.90 29.12 13.98
CA PHE A 267 2.66 30.00 13.09
C PHE A 267 4.17 29.70 13.03
N THR A 268 4.70 28.97 14.02
CA THR A 268 6.15 28.73 14.12
C THR A 268 6.57 27.30 13.83
N ASP A 269 5.64 26.34 14.00
CA ASP A 269 5.95 24.91 13.85
C ASP A 269 5.40 24.34 12.54
N PRO A 270 6.22 24.10 11.52
CA PRO A 270 5.75 23.55 10.23
C PRO A 270 5.00 22.22 10.36
N ILE A 271 5.33 21.43 11.40
CA ILE A 271 4.70 20.15 11.68
C ILE A 271 3.23 20.27 12.12
N TYR A 272 2.83 21.47 12.61
CA TYR A 272 1.43 21.74 13.02
C TYR A 272 0.44 21.47 11.88
N PHE A 273 0.74 22.00 10.70
CA PHE A 273 -0.09 21.79 9.51
C PHE A 273 -0.22 20.31 9.14
N THR A 274 0.91 19.57 9.22
CA THR A 274 0.90 18.12 8.93
C THR A 274 0.00 17.36 9.91
N ILE A 275 0.06 17.68 11.21
CA ILE A 275 -0.77 17.04 12.25
C ILE A 275 -2.27 17.32 12.01
N VAL A 276 -2.61 18.57 11.70
CA VAL A 276 -4.00 18.93 11.36
C VAL A 276 -4.48 18.18 10.12
N LEU A 277 -3.65 18.15 9.08
CA LEU A 277 -3.99 17.46 7.84
C LEU A 277 -4.21 15.95 8.07
N GLU A 278 -3.34 15.28 8.82
CA GLU A 278 -3.49 13.87 9.18
C GLU A 278 -4.78 13.59 9.95
N LEU A 279 -5.13 14.46 10.92
CA LEU A 279 -6.39 14.35 11.66
C LEU A 279 -7.62 14.50 10.74
N VAL A 280 -7.63 15.53 9.90
CA VAL A 280 -8.73 15.78 8.96
C VAL A 280 -8.91 14.61 8.00
N ILE A 281 -7.81 14.13 7.42
CA ILE A 281 -7.81 12.98 6.52
C ILE A 281 -8.31 11.73 7.23
N MET A 282 -7.85 11.47 8.47
CA MET A 282 -8.30 10.30 9.23
C MET A 282 -9.80 10.35 9.52
N VAL A 283 -10.33 11.48 9.98
CA VAL A 283 -11.77 11.65 10.22
C VAL A 283 -12.56 11.48 8.93
N PHE A 284 -12.09 12.05 7.83
CA PHE A 284 -12.73 11.91 6.51
C PHE A 284 -12.79 10.44 6.07
N PHE A 285 -11.67 9.69 6.16
CA PHE A 285 -11.66 8.29 5.77
C PHE A 285 -12.47 7.39 6.72
N LEU A 286 -12.55 7.69 8.01
CA LEU A 286 -13.46 7.00 8.94
C LEU A 286 -14.92 7.19 8.51
N GLY A 287 -15.29 8.42 8.11
CA GLY A 287 -16.60 8.71 7.54
C GLY A 287 -16.90 7.92 6.26
N LEU A 288 -15.92 7.84 5.35
CA LEU A 288 -16.04 7.05 4.12
C LEU A 288 -16.18 5.55 4.41
N VAL A 289 -15.39 5.00 5.33
CA VAL A 289 -15.51 3.59 5.75
C VAL A 289 -16.89 3.31 6.35
N PHE A 290 -17.37 4.17 7.23
CA PHE A 290 -18.74 4.05 7.79
C PHE A 290 -19.81 4.09 6.68
N HIS A 291 -19.65 4.97 5.70
CA HIS A 291 -20.54 5.04 4.55
C HIS A 291 -20.46 3.77 3.68
N ALA A 292 -19.26 3.20 3.53
CA ALA A 292 -19.03 1.99 2.75
C ALA A 292 -19.82 0.78 3.30
N PHE A 293 -19.96 0.64 4.62
CA PHE A 293 -20.81 -0.41 5.22
C PHE A 293 -22.28 -0.31 4.81
N LYS A 294 -22.76 0.89 4.50
CA LYS A 294 -24.17 1.14 4.10
C LYS A 294 -24.39 1.04 2.59
N LYS A 295 -23.38 1.31 1.79
CA LYS A 295 -23.54 1.53 0.34
C LYS A 295 -22.74 0.56 -0.54
N THR A 296 -21.82 -0.21 0.03
CA THR A 296 -21.00 -1.14 -0.72
C THR A 296 -21.11 -2.55 -0.14
N ARG A 297 -20.40 -3.51 -0.73
CA ARG A 297 -20.36 -4.87 -0.20
C ARG A 297 -19.57 -4.93 1.11
N LEU A 298 -20.03 -5.77 2.02
CA LEU A 298 -19.40 -5.96 3.33
C LEU A 298 -17.90 -6.33 3.20
N SER A 299 -17.54 -7.13 2.21
CA SER A 299 -16.15 -7.51 1.96
C SER A 299 -15.24 -6.30 1.65
N TYR A 300 -15.73 -5.34 0.87
CA TYR A 300 -14.99 -4.09 0.58
C TYR A 300 -14.86 -3.20 1.81
N ALA A 301 -15.97 -3.05 2.56
CA ALA A 301 -15.99 -2.25 3.78
C ALA A 301 -15.04 -2.81 4.84
N VAL A 302 -15.00 -4.14 5.05
CA VAL A 302 -14.09 -4.79 6.00
C VAL A 302 -12.64 -4.64 5.57
N PHE A 303 -12.32 -4.85 4.29
CA PHE A 303 -10.96 -4.63 3.78
C PHE A 303 -10.51 -3.18 4.00
N ALA A 304 -11.34 -2.20 3.65
CA ALA A 304 -11.04 -0.79 3.86
C ALA A 304 -10.85 -0.44 5.34
N THR A 305 -11.71 -0.99 6.22
CA THR A 305 -11.60 -0.81 7.67
C THR A 305 -10.26 -1.33 8.20
N LEU A 306 -9.90 -2.56 7.86
CA LEU A 306 -8.65 -3.15 8.33
C LEU A 306 -7.44 -2.40 7.78
N SER A 307 -7.48 -2.00 6.50
CA SER A 307 -6.41 -1.23 5.87
C SER A 307 -6.24 0.17 6.49
N LEU A 308 -7.32 0.78 6.98
CA LEU A 308 -7.27 2.07 7.64
C LEU A 308 -6.86 1.96 9.12
N LEU A 309 -7.45 1.02 9.88
CA LEU A 309 -7.32 0.98 11.34
C LEU A 309 -6.07 0.22 11.82
N VAL A 310 -5.68 -0.88 11.17
CA VAL A 310 -4.57 -1.69 11.67
C VAL A 310 -3.24 -0.92 11.71
N PRO A 311 -2.88 -0.10 10.70
CA PRO A 311 -1.66 0.71 10.78
C PRO A 311 -1.65 1.70 11.96
N THR A 312 -2.83 2.22 12.37
CA THR A 312 -2.91 3.17 13.49
C THR A 312 -2.57 2.57 14.84
N LEU A 313 -2.60 1.24 14.97
CA LEU A 313 -2.25 0.54 16.21
C LEU A 313 -0.77 0.74 16.63
N ALA A 314 0.06 1.26 15.73
CA ALA A 314 1.43 1.71 16.03
C ALA A 314 1.49 3.09 16.70
N GLY A 315 0.35 3.75 16.93
CA GLY A 315 0.24 5.03 17.65
C GLY A 315 0.38 6.27 16.79
N THR A 316 0.26 6.15 15.47
CA THR A 316 0.29 7.28 14.53
C THR A 316 -0.72 7.08 13.41
N PHE A 317 -1.19 8.17 12.80
CA PHE A 317 -1.98 8.13 11.56
C PHE A 317 -1.07 8.08 10.32
N SER A 318 0.16 8.52 10.46
CA SER A 318 1.16 8.42 9.38
C SER A 318 1.56 6.96 9.19
N SER A 319 1.39 6.47 7.97
CA SER A 319 1.84 5.14 7.55
C SER A 319 3.24 5.18 6.92
N VAL A 320 3.83 6.35 6.86
CA VAL A 320 5.15 6.62 6.25
C VAL A 320 6.16 7.02 7.29
#